data_6ea6855612bba3f25f92895476fd0a0b
#
_entry.id   6ea6855612bba3f25f92895476fd0a0b
#
_cell.length_a   1.000
_cell.length_b   1.000
_cell.length_c   1.000
_cell.angle_alpha   90.00
_cell.angle_beta   90.00
_cell.angle_gamma   90.00
#
_symmetry.space_group_name_H-M   'P 1'
#
loop_
_entity.id
_entity.type
_entity.pdbx_description
1 polymer ?
#
loop_
_entity_poly.entity_id
_entity_poly.type
_entity_poly.pdbx_seq_one_letter_code
_entity_poly.pdbx_strand_id
1 'polypeptide(L)' 'MTFYRWLEPFIEQRGPFASAARYAHSDFDFPLTSNVHELSDYITYLNTRDSVKESFYSALDAYQAA' A
#
# COMPACT_ATOMS: atom_id res chain seq x y z
N MET A 1 -10.20 -9.62 -2.24
CA MET A 1 -9.45 -9.11 -1.07
C MET A 1 -9.03 -7.68 -1.33
N THR A 2 -9.22 -6.78 -0.37
CA THR A 2 -8.75 -5.41 -0.50
C THR A 2 -7.24 -5.33 -0.41
N PHE A 3 -6.66 -4.30 -1.01
CA PHE A 3 -5.22 -4.05 -0.93
C PHE A 3 -4.78 -3.86 0.53
N TYR A 4 -5.58 -3.17 1.33
CA TYR A 4 -5.32 -2.97 2.76
C TYR A 4 -5.14 -4.32 3.48
N ARG A 5 -6.04 -5.27 3.25
CA ARG A 5 -5.94 -6.59 3.87
C ARG A 5 -4.78 -7.41 3.32
N TRP A 6 -4.52 -7.26 2.02
CA TRP A 6 -3.39 -7.95 1.39
C TRP A 6 -2.05 -7.50 1.99
N LEU A 7 -1.96 -6.24 2.38
CA LEU A 7 -0.75 -5.69 3.01
C LEU A 7 -0.53 -6.16 4.45
N GLU A 8 -1.58 -6.58 5.13
CA GLU A 8 -1.53 -6.87 6.57
C GLU A 8 -0.37 -7.78 7.00
N PRO A 9 -0.10 -8.92 6.31
CA PRO A 9 1.02 -9.78 6.72
C PRO A 9 2.38 -9.12 6.63
N PHE A 10 2.53 -8.08 5.83
CA PHE A 10 3.82 -7.43 5.59
C PHE A 10 4.19 -6.42 6.67
N ILE A 11 3.29 -6.11 7.58
CA ILE A 11 3.54 -5.15 8.67
C ILE A 11 4.73 -5.60 9.53
N GLU A 12 4.82 -6.90 9.80
CA GLU A 12 5.85 -7.47 10.65
C GLU A 12 7.02 -8.06 9.88
N GLN A 13 6.95 -8.05 8.56
CA GLN A 13 8.02 -8.57 7.71
C GLN A 13 9.03 -7.49 7.36
N ARG A 14 10.21 -7.91 6.94
CA ARG A 14 11.19 -7.05 6.30
C ARG A 14 11.10 -7.27 4.81
N GLY A 15 11.13 -6.19 4.05
CA GLY A 15 11.08 -6.31 2.60
C GLY A 15 10.50 -5.07 1.96
N PRO A 16 10.31 -5.10 0.63
CA PRO A 16 9.92 -3.91 -0.13
C PRO A 16 8.51 -3.42 0.17
N PHE A 17 7.65 -4.23 0.80
CA PHE A 17 6.26 -3.86 1.07
C PHE A 17 6.03 -3.41 2.52
N ALA A 18 7.02 -3.54 3.38
CA ALA A 18 6.87 -3.28 4.81
C ALA A 18 6.48 -1.82 5.11
N SER A 19 7.15 -0.87 4.46
CA SER A 19 6.86 0.55 4.67
C SER A 19 5.45 0.90 4.24
N ALA A 20 5.01 0.38 3.10
CA ALA A 20 3.65 0.58 2.62
C ALA A 20 2.62 -0.01 3.59
N ALA A 21 2.87 -1.23 4.06
CA ALA A 21 1.97 -1.90 4.98
C ALA A 21 1.82 -1.13 6.30
N ARG A 22 2.93 -0.68 6.86
CA ARG A 22 2.90 0.10 8.11
C ARG A 22 2.19 1.42 7.93
N TYR A 23 2.46 2.11 6.83
CA TYR A 23 1.79 3.38 6.55
C TYR A 23 0.29 3.19 6.42
N ALA A 24 -0.13 2.23 5.59
CA ALA A 24 -1.55 1.98 5.35
C ALA A 24 -2.31 1.66 6.64
N HIS A 25 -1.70 0.89 7.54
CA HIS A 25 -2.35 0.49 8.78
C HIS A 25 -2.28 1.56 9.87
N SER A 26 -1.56 2.65 9.63
CA SER A 26 -1.57 3.82 10.51
C SER A 26 -2.42 4.97 9.98
N ASP A 27 -2.95 4.84 8.77
CA ASP A 27 -3.73 5.87 8.09
C ASP A 27 -5.21 5.50 8.12
N PHE A 28 -6.00 6.22 8.92
CA PHE A 28 -7.43 5.97 9.07
C PHE A 28 -8.22 6.23 7.79
N ASP A 29 -7.69 7.03 6.89
CA ASP A 29 -8.36 7.38 5.63
C ASP A 29 -7.97 6.46 4.48
N PHE A 30 -7.15 5.46 4.73
CA PHE A 30 -6.69 4.57 3.67
C PHE A 30 -7.88 3.85 3.03
N PRO A 31 -8.02 3.89 1.68
CA PRO A 31 -9.19 3.32 1.02
C PRO A 31 -9.25 1.81 1.13
N LEU A 32 -10.41 1.30 1.54
CA LEU A 32 -10.66 -0.12 1.66
C LEU A 32 -11.27 -0.64 0.36
N THR A 33 -10.47 -0.69 -0.68
CA THR A 33 -10.90 -1.05 -2.03
C THR A 33 -9.92 -2.02 -2.67
N SER A 34 -10.38 -2.73 -3.69
CA SER A 34 -9.53 -3.50 -4.58
C SER A 34 -9.34 -2.82 -5.93
N ASN A 35 -9.90 -1.63 -6.10
CA ASN A 35 -9.81 -0.88 -7.35
C ASN A 35 -8.43 -0.23 -7.49
N VAL A 36 -7.66 -0.69 -8.47
CA VAL A 36 -6.28 -0.27 -8.66
C VAL A 36 -6.18 1.22 -9.00
N HIS A 37 -7.13 1.76 -9.76
CA HIS A 37 -7.12 3.18 -10.11
C HIS A 37 -7.30 4.06 -8.87
N GLU A 38 -8.24 3.71 -8.00
CA GLU A 38 -8.47 4.44 -6.76
C GLU A 38 -7.23 4.40 -5.87
N LEU A 39 -6.62 3.22 -5.77
CA LEU A 39 -5.41 3.04 -4.96
C LEU A 39 -4.25 3.84 -5.53
N SER A 40 -4.03 3.79 -6.83
CA SER A 40 -2.96 4.52 -7.49
C SER A 40 -3.13 6.04 -7.31
N ASP A 41 -4.34 6.55 -7.46
CA ASP A 41 -4.61 7.97 -7.26
C ASP A 41 -4.35 8.38 -5.81
N TYR A 42 -4.81 7.58 -4.86
CA TYR A 42 -4.60 7.88 -3.46
C TYR A 42 -3.11 7.94 -3.13
N ILE A 43 -2.34 6.95 -3.58
CA ILE A 43 -0.90 6.87 -3.35
C ILE A 43 -0.18 8.06 -3.99
N THR A 44 -0.55 8.40 -5.22
CA THR A 44 0.07 9.50 -5.95
C THR A 44 -0.04 10.83 -5.20
N TYR A 45 -1.17 11.07 -4.55
CA TYR A 45 -1.44 12.33 -3.84
C TYR A 45 -1.13 12.27 -2.36
N LEU A 46 -0.58 11.16 -1.87
CA LEU A 46 -0.17 11.07 -0.47
C LEU A 46 0.96 12.06 -0.17
N ASN A 47 0.83 12.75 0.95
CA ASN A 47 1.88 13.62 1.44
C ASN A 47 2.83 12.83 2.34
N THR A 48 3.70 12.05 1.73
CA THR A 48 4.65 11.20 2.42
C THR A 48 5.97 11.11 1.66
N ARG A 49 6.94 10.41 2.22
CA ARG A 49 8.27 10.26 1.64
C ARG A 49 8.20 9.44 0.34
N ASP A 50 9.12 9.73 -0.57
CA ASP A 50 9.22 8.98 -1.83
C ASP A 50 9.47 7.50 -1.59
N SER A 51 10.27 7.15 -0.57
CA SER A 51 10.54 5.76 -0.24
C SER A 51 9.27 4.99 0.12
N VAL A 52 8.33 5.65 0.81
CA VAL A 52 7.03 5.05 1.14
C VAL A 52 6.19 4.87 -0.12
N LYS A 53 6.18 5.87 -0.99
CA LYS A 53 5.46 5.79 -2.27
C LYS A 53 6.00 4.67 -3.16
N GLU A 54 7.32 4.53 -3.24
CA GLU A 54 7.95 3.43 -3.99
C GLU A 54 7.54 2.08 -3.44
N SER A 55 7.50 1.95 -2.11
CA SER A 55 7.02 0.74 -1.45
C SER A 55 5.58 0.43 -1.85
N PHE A 56 4.71 1.45 -1.87
CA PHE A 56 3.33 1.28 -2.30
C PHE A 56 3.21 0.83 -3.75
N TYR A 57 3.97 1.44 -4.66
CA TYR A 57 3.89 1.06 -6.08
C TYR A 57 4.40 -0.36 -6.30
N SER A 58 5.49 -0.75 -5.62
CA SER A 58 5.98 -2.13 -5.67
C SER A 58 4.95 -3.12 -5.13
N ALA A 59 4.32 -2.77 -4.01
CA ALA A 59 3.28 -3.60 -3.41
C ALA A 59 2.05 -3.70 -4.32
N LEU A 60 1.67 -2.60 -4.94
CA LEU A 60 0.51 -2.58 -5.82
C LEU A 60 0.72 -3.46 -7.05
N ASP A 61 1.94 -3.44 -7.61
CA ASP A 61 2.29 -4.33 -8.72
C ASP A 61 2.18 -5.80 -8.30
N ALA A 62 2.69 -6.15 -7.14
CA ALA A 62 2.62 -7.51 -6.61
C ALA A 62 1.17 -7.93 -6.34
N TYR A 63 0.37 -7.01 -5.82
CA TYR A 63 -1.05 -7.24 -5.54
C TYR A 63 -1.82 -7.56 -6.83
N GLN A 64 -1.53 -6.83 -7.90
CA GLN A 64 -2.17 -7.07 -9.19
C GLN A 64 -1.78 -8.42 -9.79
N ALA A 65 -0.57 -8.89 -9.50
CA ALA A 65 -0.05 -10.15 -10.01
C ALA A 65 -0.48 -11.36 -9.16
N ALA A 66 -1.04 -11.12 -8.01
CA ALA A 66 -1.41 -12.17 -7.07
C ALA A 66 -2.67 -12.94 -7.50
#